data_b6b5cb6f3510934e0213a192ad3d5510
#
_entry.id   b6b5cb6f3510934e0213a192ad3d5510
#
_cell.length_a   1.000
_cell.length_b   1.000
_cell.length_c   1.000
_cell.angle_alpha   90.00
_cell.angle_beta   90.00
_cell.angle_gamma   90.00
#
_symmetry.space_group_name_H-M   'P 1'
#
loop_
_entity.id
_entity.type
_entity.pdbx_description
1 polymer ?
#
loop_
_entity_poly.entity_id
_entity_poly.type
_entity_poly.pdbx_seq_one_letter_code
_entity_poly.pdbx_strand_id
1 'polypeptide(L)'
;MLANQMRASILAGVVGLWLAMISTAQAQERAHAEFKNANGKTVGTAALRQTKEGVAILIQVTDLPQGLHAVHIHSTGKCEAPAFTSAGGHFNPQNLKHGLKNPEGPHAGDLPDLYVNKDGVGRYGVVIQNVTLDTGKLSILDADGKSIVIHATADDNMSDPAGNSGDRIACGVIAKGPLKK
;
A
#
# COMPACT_ATOMS: atom_id res chain seq x y z
N MET A 1 52.10 -75.78 4.30
CA MET A 1 52.50 -74.40 4.57
C MET A 1 51.41 -73.51 3.91
N LEU A 2 50.44 -73.04 4.72
CA LEU A 2 49.32 -72.28 4.29
C LEU A 2 49.55 -70.80 4.57
N ALA A 3 49.63 -69.95 3.52
CA ALA A 3 49.75 -68.49 3.67
C ALA A 3 48.38 -67.89 3.76
N ASN A 4 48.09 -67.24 4.86
CA ASN A 4 46.88 -66.60 5.23
C ASN A 4 46.88 -65.15 4.63
N GLN A 5 46.00 -64.84 3.66
CA GLN A 5 45.88 -63.53 3.08
C GLN A 5 44.76 -62.79 3.82
N MET A 6 45.10 -61.81 4.63
CA MET A 6 44.19 -60.86 5.23
C MET A 6 43.74 -59.81 4.19
N ARG A 7 42.45 -59.81 3.84
CA ARG A 7 41.85 -58.76 3.03
C ARG A 7 41.42 -57.62 3.94
N ALA A 8 42.02 -56.47 3.80
CA ALA A 8 41.60 -55.22 4.42
C ALA A 8 40.44 -54.62 3.63
N SER A 9 39.28 -54.51 4.25
CA SER A 9 38.13 -53.82 3.68
C SER A 9 38.19 -52.33 4.03
N ILE A 10 38.35 -51.48 3.02
CA ILE A 10 38.31 -50.04 3.17
C ILE A 10 36.85 -49.61 3.10
N LEU A 11 36.25 -49.22 4.24
CA LEU A 11 34.95 -48.50 4.26
C LEU A 11 35.18 -47.06 3.85
N ALA A 12 34.74 -46.70 2.66
CA ALA A 12 34.65 -45.31 2.23
C ALA A 12 33.37 -44.69 2.85
N GLY A 13 33.56 -43.84 3.86
CA GLY A 13 32.49 -43.04 4.46
C GLY A 13 32.11 -41.90 3.54
N VAL A 14 30.88 -41.95 2.99
CA VAL A 14 30.28 -40.84 2.25
C VAL A 14 29.78 -39.82 3.27
N VAL A 15 30.54 -38.75 3.50
CA VAL A 15 30.09 -37.59 4.27
C VAL A 15 29.16 -36.77 3.38
N GLY A 16 27.85 -36.99 3.55
CA GLY A 16 26.84 -36.19 2.88
C GLY A 16 26.80 -34.75 3.44
N LEU A 17 27.32 -33.80 2.66
CA LEU A 17 27.26 -32.39 2.98
C LEU A 17 25.80 -31.87 2.74
N TRP A 18 25.00 -31.81 3.81
CA TRP A 18 23.70 -31.18 3.77
C TRP A 18 23.92 -29.66 3.72
N LEU A 19 23.84 -29.05 2.52
CA LEU A 19 23.70 -27.62 2.38
C LEU A 19 22.29 -27.24 2.88
N ALA A 20 22.20 -26.74 4.10
CA ALA A 20 21.00 -26.07 4.60
C ALA A 20 20.77 -24.83 3.73
N MET A 21 19.80 -24.89 2.80
CA MET A 21 19.29 -23.70 2.13
C MET A 21 18.61 -22.82 3.18
N ILE A 22 19.35 -21.83 3.69
CA ILE A 22 18.78 -20.76 4.50
C ILE A 22 17.96 -19.91 3.53
N SER A 23 16.65 -20.20 3.44
CA SER A 23 15.71 -19.32 2.79
C SER A 23 15.63 -18.05 3.62
N THR A 24 16.32 -17.00 3.19
CA THR A 24 16.13 -15.66 3.75
C THR A 24 14.73 -15.21 3.37
N ALA A 25 13.79 -15.37 4.30
CA ALA A 25 12.47 -14.75 4.17
C ALA A 25 12.73 -13.24 4.08
N GLN A 26 12.67 -12.71 2.86
CA GLN A 26 12.83 -11.28 2.62
C GLN A 26 11.70 -10.57 3.36
N ALA A 27 12.05 -9.74 4.34
CA ALA A 27 11.07 -8.98 5.09
C ALA A 27 10.27 -8.12 4.11
N GLN A 28 9.00 -8.46 3.93
CA GLN A 28 8.14 -7.77 2.99
C GLN A 28 7.97 -6.32 3.43
N GLU A 29 8.30 -5.36 2.55
CA GLU A 29 8.15 -3.93 2.85
C GLU A 29 6.71 -3.62 3.24
N ARG A 30 6.57 -2.85 4.32
CA ARG A 30 5.29 -2.45 4.90
C ARG A 30 5.26 -0.95 5.13
N ALA A 31 4.08 -0.39 5.02
CA ALA A 31 3.81 0.99 5.37
C ALA A 31 2.44 1.08 6.04
N HIS A 32 2.15 2.23 6.63
CA HIS A 32 0.87 2.51 7.25
C HIS A 32 0.52 3.98 7.10
N ALA A 33 -0.76 4.32 7.30
CA ALA A 33 -1.22 5.68 7.48
C ALA A 33 -2.28 5.71 8.59
N GLU A 34 -2.31 6.81 9.37
CA GLU A 34 -3.36 7.11 10.32
C GLU A 34 -4.19 8.27 9.76
N PHE A 35 -5.48 8.05 9.57
CA PHE A 35 -6.39 9.08 9.05
C PHE A 35 -6.85 10.01 10.15
N LYS A 36 -6.69 11.31 9.91
CA LYS A 36 -7.30 12.37 10.73
C LYS A 36 -8.30 13.15 9.91
N ASN A 37 -9.41 13.51 10.55
CA ASN A 37 -10.41 14.43 9.96
C ASN A 37 -9.99 15.90 10.15
N ALA A 38 -10.80 16.82 9.61
CA ALA A 38 -10.57 18.27 9.67
C ALA A 38 -10.39 18.82 11.11
N ASN A 39 -10.91 18.11 12.13
CA ASN A 39 -10.78 18.48 13.53
C ASN A 39 -9.57 17.83 14.22
N GLY A 40 -8.72 17.12 13.48
CA GLY A 40 -7.56 16.41 14.01
C GLY A 40 -7.88 15.10 14.73
N LYS A 41 -9.16 14.66 14.77
CA LYS A 41 -9.57 13.38 15.35
C LYS A 41 -9.12 12.24 14.45
N THR A 42 -8.50 11.20 15.02
CA THR A 42 -8.21 9.94 14.32
C THR A 42 -9.53 9.24 13.98
N VAL A 43 -9.73 8.95 12.70
CA VAL A 43 -10.95 8.32 12.14
C VAL A 43 -10.64 7.02 11.41
N GLY A 44 -9.40 6.55 11.43
CA GLY A 44 -9.08 5.27 10.82
C GLY A 44 -7.60 5.07 10.54
N THR A 45 -7.31 3.96 9.88
CA THR A 45 -5.95 3.56 9.51
C THR A 45 -5.91 2.88 8.16
N ALA A 46 -4.75 2.94 7.51
CA ALA A 46 -4.41 2.10 6.37
C ALA A 46 -3.17 1.26 6.70
N ALA A 47 -3.21 -0.02 6.33
CA ALA A 47 -2.06 -0.90 6.31
C ALA A 47 -1.70 -1.23 4.87
N LEU A 48 -0.42 -1.04 4.51
CA LEU A 48 0.09 -1.26 3.16
C LEU A 48 1.17 -2.34 3.19
N ARG A 49 1.18 -3.18 2.16
CA ARG A 49 2.15 -4.26 2.04
C ARG A 49 2.53 -4.46 0.58
N GLN A 50 3.85 -4.51 0.30
CA GLN A 50 4.33 -4.90 -1.02
C GLN A 50 3.97 -6.35 -1.31
N THR A 51 3.43 -6.63 -2.49
CA THR A 51 3.14 -7.97 -3.02
C THR A 51 3.82 -8.15 -4.37
N LYS A 52 3.72 -9.33 -4.96
CA LYS A 52 4.21 -9.58 -6.32
C LYS A 52 3.37 -8.85 -7.37
N GLU A 53 2.09 -8.64 -7.08
CA GLU A 53 1.11 -8.01 -7.96
C GLU A 53 1.08 -6.47 -7.83
N GLY A 54 1.74 -5.90 -6.82
CA GLY A 54 1.70 -4.46 -6.51
C GLY A 54 1.63 -4.21 -5.01
N VAL A 55 0.96 -3.16 -4.58
CA VAL A 55 0.77 -2.83 -3.16
C VAL A 55 -0.64 -3.18 -2.72
N ALA A 56 -0.76 -4.12 -1.78
CA ALA A 56 -2.02 -4.40 -1.10
C ALA A 56 -2.26 -3.33 -0.03
N ILE A 57 -3.44 -2.71 -0.07
CA ILE A 57 -3.87 -1.68 0.89
C ILE A 57 -5.14 -2.18 1.59
N LEU A 58 -5.14 -2.12 2.92
CA LEU A 58 -6.32 -2.36 3.76
C LEU A 58 -6.62 -1.09 4.53
N ILE A 59 -7.77 -0.47 4.28
CA ILE A 59 -8.27 0.71 4.99
C ILE A 59 -9.38 0.29 5.94
N GLN A 60 -9.38 0.85 7.14
CA GLN A 60 -10.45 0.74 8.13
C GLN A 60 -10.74 2.14 8.68
N VAL A 61 -11.98 2.55 8.59
CA VAL A 61 -12.42 3.87 9.08
C VAL A 61 -13.63 3.76 9.99
N THR A 62 -13.77 4.76 10.84
CA THR A 62 -14.92 5.01 11.73
C THR A 62 -15.27 6.49 11.70
N ASP A 63 -16.48 6.84 12.14
CA ASP A 63 -16.92 8.24 12.26
C ASP A 63 -16.86 9.06 10.96
N LEU A 64 -17.03 8.40 9.82
CA LEU A 64 -17.21 9.06 8.54
C LEU A 64 -18.69 9.06 8.12
N PRO A 65 -19.12 10.00 7.27
CA PRO A 65 -20.48 10.02 6.73
C PRO A 65 -20.82 8.71 5.99
N GLN A 66 -22.10 8.30 6.03
CA GLN A 66 -22.57 7.16 5.25
C GLN A 66 -22.51 7.47 3.75
N GLY A 67 -22.03 6.51 2.94
CA GLY A 67 -22.04 6.62 1.48
C GLY A 67 -20.79 6.04 0.83
N LEU A 68 -20.65 6.30 -0.46
CA LEU A 68 -19.43 6.05 -1.22
C LEU A 68 -18.53 7.27 -1.14
N HIS A 69 -17.27 7.03 -0.92
CA HIS A 69 -16.23 8.05 -0.77
C HIS A 69 -15.05 7.72 -1.68
N ALA A 70 -14.67 8.67 -2.50
CA ALA A 70 -13.45 8.55 -3.29
C ALA A 70 -12.22 8.43 -2.37
N VAL A 71 -11.27 7.61 -2.78
CA VAL A 71 -10.00 7.41 -2.09
C VAL A 71 -8.88 7.58 -3.08
N HIS A 72 -7.92 8.47 -2.78
CA HIS A 72 -6.80 8.69 -3.67
C HIS A 72 -5.48 8.75 -2.90
N ILE A 73 -4.39 8.28 -3.52
CA ILE A 73 -3.03 8.60 -3.07
C ILE A 73 -2.65 9.96 -3.65
N HIS A 74 -2.27 10.88 -2.78
CA HIS A 74 -1.84 12.23 -3.13
C HIS A 74 -0.32 12.35 -3.15
N SER A 75 0.18 13.33 -3.92
CA SER A 75 1.58 13.48 -4.31
C SER A 75 2.51 13.94 -3.19
N THR A 76 1.97 14.37 -2.04
CA THR A 76 2.76 14.92 -0.93
C THR A 76 2.40 14.27 0.40
N GLY A 77 3.42 13.93 1.20
CA GLY A 77 3.26 13.37 2.55
C GLY A 77 2.92 14.43 3.61
N LYS A 78 1.88 15.24 3.34
CA LYS A 78 1.39 16.27 4.28
C LYS A 78 -0.13 16.23 4.37
N CYS A 79 -0.65 16.41 5.58
CA CYS A 79 -2.09 16.38 5.88
C CYS A 79 -2.47 17.54 6.82
N GLU A 80 -2.28 18.79 6.36
CA GLU A 80 -2.60 19.98 7.17
C GLU A 80 -4.10 20.24 7.14
N ALA A 81 -4.73 20.14 8.31
CA ALA A 81 -6.16 20.44 8.48
C ALA A 81 -6.43 21.96 8.34
N PRO A 82 -7.69 22.36 8.03
CA PRO A 82 -8.86 21.52 7.84
C PRO A 82 -9.04 20.97 6.43
N ALA A 83 -8.48 21.61 5.40
CA ALA A 83 -8.79 21.32 3.99
C ALA A 83 -7.84 20.31 3.34
N PHE A 84 -6.74 19.93 4.00
CA PHE A 84 -5.73 18.98 3.52
C PHE A 84 -5.15 19.32 2.13
N THR A 85 -5.14 20.61 1.77
CA THR A 85 -4.59 21.08 0.49
C THR A 85 -3.09 20.82 0.36
N SER A 86 -2.39 20.74 1.50
CA SER A 86 -0.96 20.40 1.58
C SER A 86 -0.62 18.99 1.06
N ALA A 87 -1.59 18.09 0.94
CA ALA A 87 -1.42 16.78 0.30
C ALA A 87 -1.14 16.88 -1.21
N GLY A 88 -1.38 18.04 -1.83
CA GLY A 88 -1.21 18.25 -3.27
C GLY A 88 -2.30 17.63 -4.12
N GLY A 89 -2.01 17.37 -5.40
CA GLY A 89 -2.86 16.62 -6.32
C GLY A 89 -2.68 15.12 -6.19
N HIS A 90 -3.35 14.35 -7.05
CA HIS A 90 -3.18 12.90 -7.09
C HIS A 90 -1.76 12.50 -7.46
N PHE A 91 -1.29 11.36 -6.95
CA PHE A 91 -0.01 10.78 -7.34
C PHE A 91 -0.08 10.30 -8.79
N ASN A 92 0.53 11.06 -9.70
CA ASN A 92 0.47 10.85 -11.14
C ASN A 92 1.85 10.96 -11.81
N PRO A 93 2.80 10.05 -11.50
CA PRO A 93 4.15 10.12 -12.05
C PRO A 93 4.22 9.83 -13.56
N GLN A 94 3.15 9.29 -14.14
CA GLN A 94 3.05 8.95 -15.56
C GLN A 94 2.36 10.02 -16.39
N ASN A 95 1.82 11.09 -15.74
CA ASN A 95 1.11 12.19 -16.38
C ASN A 95 -0.08 11.74 -17.23
N LEU A 96 -0.86 10.77 -16.69
CA LEU A 96 -2.11 10.27 -17.27
C LEU A 96 -3.29 11.15 -16.86
N LYS A 97 -4.48 10.87 -17.38
CA LYS A 97 -5.73 11.47 -16.95
C LYS A 97 -6.28 10.80 -15.71
N HIS A 98 -7.17 11.50 -15.00
CA HIS A 98 -7.87 10.92 -13.87
C HIS A 98 -8.92 9.90 -14.30
N GLY A 99 -9.07 8.85 -13.47
CA GLY A 99 -10.24 7.98 -13.45
C GLY A 99 -10.01 6.56 -13.93
N LEU A 100 -10.51 5.59 -13.14
CA LEU A 100 -10.38 4.16 -13.41
C LEU A 100 -11.15 3.71 -14.68
N LYS A 101 -12.07 4.54 -15.19
CA LYS A 101 -12.85 4.29 -16.41
C LYS A 101 -12.39 5.15 -17.58
N ASN A 102 -11.45 6.07 -17.33
CA ASN A 102 -10.96 6.96 -18.37
C ASN A 102 -9.94 6.22 -19.26
N PRO A 103 -10.12 6.19 -20.60
CA PRO A 103 -9.20 5.49 -21.49
C PRO A 103 -7.81 6.11 -21.53
N GLU A 104 -7.63 7.36 -21.09
CA GLU A 104 -6.34 8.06 -20.98
C GLU A 104 -5.77 8.01 -19.55
N GLY A 105 -6.43 7.28 -18.63
CA GLY A 105 -6.06 7.12 -17.23
C GLY A 105 -5.69 5.68 -16.89
N PRO A 106 -5.73 5.34 -15.61
CA PRO A 106 -5.87 6.24 -14.45
C PRO A 106 -4.56 6.87 -13.98
N HIS A 107 -4.63 7.81 -13.03
CA HIS A 107 -3.48 8.17 -12.22
C HIS A 107 -2.99 6.94 -11.41
N ALA A 108 -1.72 6.90 -11.07
CA ALA A 108 -1.20 5.84 -10.21
C ALA A 108 -1.85 5.83 -8.81
N GLY A 109 -2.35 6.98 -8.37
CA GLY A 109 -3.01 7.18 -7.09
C GLY A 109 -4.52 7.00 -7.09
N ASP A 110 -5.16 6.72 -8.22
CA ASP A 110 -6.62 6.54 -8.27
C ASP A 110 -7.01 5.15 -7.75
N LEU A 111 -7.97 5.10 -6.83
CA LEU A 111 -8.45 3.90 -6.16
C LEU A 111 -9.97 3.76 -6.33
N PRO A 112 -10.52 2.55 -6.26
CA PRO A 112 -11.98 2.38 -6.16
C PRO A 112 -12.54 3.04 -4.90
N ASP A 113 -13.83 3.40 -4.92
CA ASP A 113 -14.52 4.03 -3.79
C ASP A 113 -14.58 3.15 -2.54
N LEU A 114 -14.47 3.77 -1.38
CA LEU A 114 -14.74 3.19 -0.07
C LEU A 114 -16.22 3.35 0.27
N TYR A 115 -16.90 2.25 0.60
CA TYR A 115 -18.25 2.31 1.17
C TYR A 115 -18.19 2.42 2.71
N VAL A 116 -18.89 3.43 3.25
CA VAL A 116 -19.12 3.64 4.68
C VAL A 116 -20.58 3.35 5.00
N ASN A 117 -20.83 2.49 5.99
CA ASN A 117 -22.17 2.10 6.39
C ASN A 117 -22.86 3.17 7.27
N LYS A 118 -24.13 2.92 7.65
CA LYS A 118 -24.93 3.83 8.48
C LYS A 118 -24.34 4.10 9.88
N ASP A 119 -23.47 3.22 10.36
CA ASP A 119 -22.80 3.34 11.68
C ASP A 119 -21.47 4.13 11.57
N GLY A 120 -21.18 4.70 10.39
CA GLY A 120 -19.96 5.45 10.13
C GLY A 120 -18.72 4.57 9.93
N VAL A 121 -18.89 3.26 9.73
CA VAL A 121 -17.78 2.30 9.61
C VAL A 121 -17.60 1.88 8.16
N GLY A 122 -16.35 1.93 7.68
CA GLY A 122 -15.95 1.44 6.38
C GLY A 122 -14.75 0.51 6.46
N ARG A 123 -14.74 -0.52 5.59
CA ARG A 123 -13.59 -1.42 5.38
C ARG A 123 -13.37 -1.59 3.90
N TYR A 124 -12.12 -1.52 3.49
CA TYR A 124 -11.74 -1.49 2.11
C TYR A 124 -10.43 -2.23 1.90
N GLY A 125 -10.38 -3.09 0.90
CA GLY A 125 -9.18 -3.84 0.54
C GLY A 125 -8.96 -3.80 -0.97
N VAL A 126 -7.76 -3.40 -1.42
CA VAL A 126 -7.40 -3.33 -2.84
C VAL A 126 -5.93 -3.69 -3.05
N VAL A 127 -5.59 -4.19 -4.24
CA VAL A 127 -4.21 -4.31 -4.72
C VAL A 127 -4.03 -3.34 -5.88
N ILE A 128 -3.05 -2.44 -5.74
CA ILE A 128 -2.72 -1.45 -6.76
C ILE A 128 -1.44 -1.86 -7.44
N GLN A 129 -1.46 -1.96 -8.78
CA GLN A 129 -0.32 -2.40 -9.58
C GLN A 129 0.64 -1.27 -9.96
N ASN A 130 0.14 -0.02 -9.98
CA ASN A 130 0.86 1.14 -10.49
C ASN A 130 1.61 1.93 -9.42
N VAL A 131 1.83 1.33 -8.24
CA VAL A 131 2.62 1.90 -7.14
C VAL A 131 3.52 0.84 -6.50
N THR A 132 4.55 1.28 -5.78
CA THR A 132 5.46 0.40 -5.04
C THR A 132 5.84 1.01 -3.69
N LEU A 133 6.18 0.16 -2.71
CA LEU A 133 6.84 0.56 -1.46
C LEU A 133 8.36 0.57 -1.61
N ASP A 134 8.90 0.02 -2.69
CA ASP A 134 10.32 0.07 -3.02
C ASP A 134 10.72 1.43 -3.62
N THR A 135 11.99 1.62 -3.89
CA THR A 135 12.49 2.82 -4.55
C THR A 135 12.07 2.89 -6.02
N GLY A 136 12.01 4.10 -6.57
CA GLY A 136 11.71 4.32 -7.98
C GLY A 136 10.59 5.33 -8.23
N LYS A 137 10.27 5.57 -9.50
CA LYS A 137 9.32 6.58 -9.96
C LYS A 137 7.88 6.35 -9.47
N LEU A 138 7.53 5.09 -9.22
CA LEU A 138 6.21 4.67 -8.71
C LEU A 138 6.20 4.49 -7.17
N SER A 139 7.27 4.89 -6.48
CA SER A 139 7.36 4.79 -5.03
C SER A 139 6.38 5.71 -4.33
N ILE A 140 5.66 5.16 -3.37
CA ILE A 140 4.82 5.94 -2.43
C ILE A 140 5.51 6.17 -1.08
N LEU A 141 6.82 5.87 -1.01
CA LEU A 141 7.72 6.10 0.13
C LEU A 141 8.96 6.91 -0.28
N ASP A 142 8.85 7.73 -1.31
CA ASP A 142 9.93 8.63 -1.75
C ASP A 142 10.18 9.77 -0.74
N ALA A 143 11.16 10.63 -1.05
CA ALA A 143 11.58 11.71 -0.17
C ALA A 143 10.48 12.75 0.12
N ASP A 144 9.57 12.98 -0.82
CA ASP A 144 8.46 13.92 -0.66
C ASP A 144 7.34 13.33 0.19
N GLY A 145 7.35 12.00 0.36
CA GLY A 145 6.29 11.24 0.96
C GLY A 145 5.00 11.29 0.14
N LYS A 146 4.03 10.48 0.53
CA LYS A 146 2.68 10.49 -0.05
C LYS A 146 1.65 10.43 1.07
N SER A 147 0.42 10.78 0.75
CA SER A 147 -0.71 10.65 1.67
C SER A 147 -1.87 9.95 0.99
N ILE A 148 -2.74 9.32 1.78
CA ILE A 148 -4.03 8.83 1.32
C ILE A 148 -5.08 9.83 1.78
N VAL A 149 -5.94 10.27 0.86
CA VAL A 149 -7.04 11.19 1.14
C VAL A 149 -8.35 10.48 0.86
N ILE A 150 -9.31 10.66 1.78
CA ILE A 150 -10.70 10.22 1.63
C ILE A 150 -11.54 11.47 1.38
N HIS A 151 -12.39 11.42 0.37
CA HIS A 151 -13.19 12.56 -0.09
C HIS A 151 -14.66 12.48 0.36
N ALA A 152 -15.37 13.58 0.23
CA ALA A 152 -16.76 13.71 0.71
C ALA A 152 -17.77 12.90 -0.10
N THR A 153 -17.52 12.69 -1.39
CA THR A 153 -18.43 11.99 -2.31
C THR A 153 -17.70 10.91 -3.11
N ALA A 154 -18.45 10.10 -3.82
CA ALA A 154 -17.93 9.10 -4.75
C ALA A 154 -17.12 9.75 -5.89
N ASP A 155 -16.17 9.00 -6.42
CA ASP A 155 -15.45 9.31 -7.66
C ASP A 155 -16.33 8.95 -8.88
N ASP A 156 -16.46 9.85 -9.84
CA ASP A 156 -17.13 9.52 -11.11
C ASP A 156 -16.27 8.66 -12.03
N ASN A 157 -14.97 8.52 -11.70
CA ASN A 157 -13.95 7.74 -12.40
C ASN A 157 -13.65 8.18 -13.84
N MET A 158 -13.95 9.44 -14.17
CA MET A 158 -13.80 9.98 -15.52
C MET A 158 -13.28 11.41 -15.54
N SER A 159 -13.84 12.29 -14.67
CA SER A 159 -13.62 13.73 -14.75
C SER A 159 -12.25 14.13 -14.19
N ASP A 160 -11.37 14.64 -15.04
CA ASP A 160 -10.07 15.20 -14.64
C ASP A 160 -10.27 16.54 -13.90
N PRO A 161 -9.50 16.85 -12.87
CA PRO A 161 -8.37 16.07 -12.32
C PRO A 161 -8.71 15.16 -11.14
N ALA A 162 -9.94 15.04 -10.66
CA ALA A 162 -10.24 14.43 -9.36
C ALA A 162 -11.64 13.78 -9.26
N GLY A 163 -12.30 13.47 -10.38
CA GLY A 163 -13.55 12.68 -10.40
C GLY A 163 -14.72 13.32 -9.69
N ASN A 164 -14.78 14.65 -9.58
CA ASN A 164 -15.84 15.39 -8.86
C ASN A 164 -16.08 14.90 -7.42
N SER A 165 -15.03 14.38 -6.76
CA SER A 165 -15.09 13.69 -5.47
C SER A 165 -15.35 14.62 -4.26
N GLY A 166 -15.47 15.92 -4.47
CA GLY A 166 -15.78 16.89 -3.42
C GLY A 166 -14.63 17.15 -2.45
N ASP A 167 -14.97 17.66 -1.26
CA ASP A 167 -13.99 18.05 -0.25
C ASP A 167 -13.19 16.86 0.28
N ARG A 168 -12.01 17.14 0.84
CA ARG A 168 -11.16 16.17 1.52
C ARG A 168 -11.59 16.07 2.98
N ILE A 169 -12.15 14.94 3.39
CA ILE A 169 -12.73 14.76 4.73
C ILE A 169 -11.81 14.03 5.70
N ALA A 170 -10.85 13.25 5.20
CA ALA A 170 -9.82 12.62 6.02
C ALA A 170 -8.52 12.47 5.22
N CYS A 171 -7.39 12.57 5.91
CA CYS A 171 -6.06 12.47 5.32
C CYS A 171 -5.13 11.70 6.26
N GLY A 172 -4.29 10.82 5.68
CA GLY A 172 -3.26 10.08 6.40
C GLY A 172 -1.95 10.03 5.63
N VAL A 173 -0.85 10.48 6.24
CA VAL A 173 0.50 10.39 5.65
C VAL A 173 0.96 8.95 5.65
N ILE A 174 1.47 8.47 4.51
CA ILE A 174 2.03 7.13 4.38
C ILE A 174 3.43 7.11 5.02
N ALA A 175 3.61 6.28 6.04
CA ALA A 175 4.87 6.11 6.75
C ALA A 175 5.38 4.67 6.64
N LYS A 176 6.70 4.51 6.53
CA LYS A 176 7.36 3.20 6.45
C LYS A 176 7.19 2.42 7.77
N GLY A 177 7.00 1.11 7.65
CA GLY A 177 6.85 0.19 8.77
C GLY A 177 5.40 -0.15 9.11
N PRO A 178 5.18 -1.07 10.07
CA PRO A 178 3.85 -1.43 10.53
C PRO A 178 3.21 -0.31 11.38
N LEU A 179 1.89 -0.30 11.46
CA LEU A 179 1.16 0.56 12.40
C LEU A 179 1.63 0.24 13.84
N LYS A 180 2.02 1.27 14.57
CA LYS A 180 2.39 1.11 15.99
C LYS A 180 1.11 0.86 16.80
N LYS A 181 1.15 -0.15 17.66
CA LYS A 181 0.07 -0.45 18.62
C LYS A 181 0.07 0.57 19.76
#